data_30fc6189771aff28e3ca5068cac30ee3
#
_entry.id   30fc6189771aff28e3ca5068cac30ee3
#
_cell.length_a   1.000
_cell.length_b   1.000
_cell.length_c   1.000
_cell.angle_alpha   90.00
_cell.angle_beta   90.00
_cell.angle_gamma   90.00
#
_symmetry.space_group_name_H-M   'P 1'
#
loop_
_entity.id
_entity.type
_entity.pdbx_description
1 polymer ?
#
loop_
_entity_poly.entity_id
_entity_poly.type
_entity_poly.pdbx_seq_one_letter_code
_entity_poly.pdbx_strand_id
1 'polypeptide(L)'
;DIVAVSKNEEVSEPLFISQEKYDEYSALSGKVKIGDLLVTGVGTIGVPMLINNEEPLYFKDGNIIWFKNEDRIDGEFFYHSFNGSFIQNFIKESAGIGTVGTYTIESGKKTPILLPTQKDEQQKIGTFFSQLDTLITLHQRKCDKYKSIKAGLIRKFFP
;
A
#
# COMPACT_ATOMS: atom_id res chain seq x y z
N ASP A 1 -0.58 -4.61 -9.23
CA ASP A 1 0.38 -5.19 -8.28
C ASP A 1 0.61 -4.21 -7.12
N ILE A 2 0.07 -4.54 -5.94
CA ILE A 2 0.16 -3.69 -4.74
C ILE A 2 1.62 -3.45 -4.33
N VAL A 3 2.49 -4.41 -4.51
CA VAL A 3 3.91 -4.29 -4.13
C VAL A 3 4.62 -3.28 -5.03
N ALA A 4 4.36 -3.30 -6.32
CA ALA A 4 4.91 -2.32 -7.27
C ALA A 4 4.38 -0.90 -6.95
N VAL A 5 3.07 -0.77 -6.74
CA VAL A 5 2.45 0.52 -6.38
C VAL A 5 3.02 1.06 -5.06
N SER A 6 3.21 0.21 -4.04
CA SER A 6 3.79 0.63 -2.75
C SER A 6 5.22 1.14 -2.84
N LYS A 7 5.96 0.72 -3.88
CA LYS A 7 7.34 1.18 -4.16
C LYS A 7 7.40 2.33 -5.16
N ASN A 8 6.27 2.88 -5.58
CA ASN A 8 6.17 3.84 -6.69
C ASN A 8 6.79 3.30 -8.00
N GLU A 9 6.75 1.99 -8.22
CA GLU A 9 7.16 1.33 -9.46
C GLU A 9 5.97 1.29 -10.43
N GLU A 10 6.23 1.42 -11.73
CA GLU A 10 5.19 1.23 -12.75
C GLU A 10 4.79 -0.25 -12.79
N VAL A 11 3.48 -0.51 -12.85
CA VAL A 11 2.96 -1.86 -13.07
C VAL A 11 3.22 -2.21 -14.53
N SER A 12 4.16 -3.12 -14.77
CA SER A 12 4.63 -3.45 -16.12
C SER A 12 3.55 -4.08 -17.01
N GLU A 13 2.62 -4.82 -16.41
CA GLU A 13 1.52 -5.49 -17.12
C GLU A 13 0.23 -5.41 -16.28
N PRO A 14 -0.53 -4.32 -16.36
CA PRO A 14 -1.81 -4.22 -15.65
C PRO A 14 -2.80 -5.24 -16.22
N LEU A 15 -3.40 -6.03 -15.34
CA LEU A 15 -4.46 -6.97 -15.70
C LEU A 15 -5.80 -6.24 -15.66
N PHE A 16 -6.58 -6.41 -16.71
CA PHE A 16 -7.92 -5.83 -16.81
C PHE A 16 -8.97 -6.94 -16.81
N ILE A 17 -10.13 -6.66 -16.26
CA ILE A 17 -11.33 -7.47 -16.40
C ILE A 17 -12.39 -6.69 -17.19
N SER A 18 -13.39 -7.39 -17.74
CA SER A 18 -14.50 -6.71 -18.42
C SER A 18 -15.35 -5.92 -17.39
N GLN A 19 -16.02 -4.87 -17.87
CA GLN A 19 -16.93 -4.07 -17.04
C GLN A 19 -18.04 -4.93 -16.43
N GLU A 20 -18.58 -5.88 -17.19
CA GLU A 20 -19.62 -6.80 -16.72
C GLU A 20 -19.16 -7.62 -15.50
N LYS A 21 -17.94 -8.18 -15.57
CA LYS A 21 -17.35 -8.92 -14.45
C LYS A 21 -17.09 -8.01 -13.25
N TYR A 22 -16.60 -6.80 -13.49
CA TYR A 22 -16.40 -5.84 -12.42
C TYR A 22 -17.71 -5.51 -11.69
N ASP A 23 -18.79 -5.29 -12.45
CA ASP A 23 -20.10 -4.97 -11.87
C ASP A 23 -20.69 -6.17 -11.13
N GLU A 24 -20.58 -7.39 -11.67
CA GLU A 24 -20.99 -8.62 -10.99
C GLU A 24 -20.29 -8.80 -9.64
N TYR A 25 -18.96 -8.72 -9.62
CA TYR A 25 -18.20 -8.89 -8.39
C TYR A 25 -18.39 -7.74 -7.40
N SER A 26 -18.57 -6.53 -7.90
CA SER A 26 -18.84 -5.35 -7.06
C SER A 26 -20.23 -5.42 -6.41
N ALA A 27 -21.21 -6.01 -7.09
CA ALA A 27 -22.54 -6.24 -6.52
C ALA A 27 -22.50 -7.22 -5.34
N LEU A 28 -21.62 -8.25 -5.40
CA LEU A 28 -21.49 -9.26 -4.35
C LEU A 28 -20.72 -8.78 -3.12
N SER A 29 -19.69 -7.99 -3.28
CA SER A 29 -18.72 -7.71 -2.21
C SER A 29 -18.50 -6.22 -1.95
N GLY A 30 -19.11 -5.36 -2.75
CA GLY A 30 -18.93 -3.92 -2.72
C GLY A 30 -17.71 -3.46 -3.52
N LYS A 31 -17.59 -2.14 -3.63
CA LYS A 31 -16.45 -1.41 -4.24
C LYS A 31 -15.57 -0.84 -3.15
N VAL A 32 -14.26 -0.76 -3.42
CA VAL A 32 -13.36 -0.02 -2.55
C VAL A 32 -13.75 1.45 -2.50
N LYS A 33 -13.47 2.08 -1.38
CA LYS A 33 -13.72 3.51 -1.16
C LYS A 33 -12.42 4.21 -0.76
N ILE A 34 -12.36 5.50 -1.00
CA ILE A 34 -11.26 6.34 -0.51
C ILE A 34 -11.11 6.13 1.00
N GLY A 35 -9.88 5.91 1.47
CA GLY A 35 -9.56 5.62 2.86
C GLY A 35 -9.54 4.14 3.22
N ASP A 36 -10.03 3.25 2.36
CA ASP A 36 -9.87 1.80 2.54
C ASP A 36 -8.40 1.39 2.34
N LEU A 37 -8.01 0.29 2.98
CA LEU A 37 -6.67 -0.26 2.87
C LEU A 37 -6.71 -1.67 2.29
N LEU A 38 -5.91 -1.91 1.25
CA LEU A 38 -5.64 -3.25 0.73
C LEU A 38 -4.28 -3.71 1.24
N VAL A 39 -4.20 -4.94 1.75
CA VAL A 39 -2.96 -5.47 2.32
C VAL A 39 -2.67 -6.83 1.74
N THR A 40 -1.43 -7.06 1.31
CA THR A 40 -1.01 -8.36 0.77
C THR A 40 -1.02 -9.44 1.84
N GLY A 41 -1.69 -10.57 1.56
CA GLY A 41 -1.80 -11.72 2.47
C GLY A 41 -0.88 -12.88 2.13
N VAL A 42 -0.32 -12.91 0.91
CA VAL A 42 0.52 -14.00 0.39
C VAL A 42 1.70 -13.42 -0.38
N GLY A 43 2.81 -14.13 -0.44
CA GLY A 43 4.05 -13.67 -1.08
C GLY A 43 4.76 -12.64 -0.21
N THR A 44 4.88 -11.40 -0.67
CA THR A 44 5.35 -10.30 0.17
C THR A 44 4.20 -9.83 1.04
N ILE A 45 4.02 -10.47 2.20
CA ILE A 45 2.90 -10.22 3.12
C ILE A 45 3.00 -8.88 3.82
N GLY A 46 1.83 -8.30 4.17
CA GLY A 46 1.74 -7.11 5.01
C GLY A 46 2.05 -5.79 4.32
N VAL A 47 2.13 -5.77 2.98
CA VAL A 47 2.33 -4.53 2.21
C VAL A 47 0.99 -3.83 2.05
N PRO A 48 0.80 -2.62 2.62
CA PRO A 48 -0.43 -1.87 2.49
C PRO A 48 -0.47 -1.04 1.21
N MET A 49 -1.67 -0.85 0.66
CA MET A 49 -1.99 0.11 -0.37
C MET A 49 -3.23 0.90 0.05
N LEU A 50 -3.10 2.21 0.18
CA LEU A 50 -4.22 3.09 0.47
C LEU A 50 -5.03 3.37 -0.80
N ILE A 51 -6.35 3.27 -0.70
CA ILE A 51 -7.25 3.73 -1.75
C ILE A 51 -7.43 5.24 -1.60
N ASN A 52 -6.88 5.99 -2.54
CA ASN A 52 -6.85 7.46 -2.55
C ASN A 52 -7.63 8.10 -3.70
N ASN A 53 -8.24 7.29 -4.57
CA ASN A 53 -9.08 7.74 -5.68
C ASN A 53 -10.26 6.78 -5.88
N GLU A 54 -11.20 7.15 -6.76
CA GLU A 54 -12.41 6.38 -7.06
C GLU A 54 -12.27 5.50 -8.33
N GLU A 55 -11.05 5.30 -8.81
CA GLU A 55 -10.84 4.45 -9.98
C GLU A 55 -11.29 3.00 -9.71
N PRO A 56 -11.97 2.37 -10.67
CA PRO A 56 -12.38 0.99 -10.53
C PRO A 56 -11.17 0.07 -10.33
N LEU A 57 -11.12 -0.61 -9.19
CA LEU A 57 -10.04 -1.53 -8.85
C LEU A 57 -10.60 -2.92 -8.57
N TYR A 58 -10.04 -3.92 -9.27
CA TYR A 58 -10.33 -5.32 -9.01
C TYR A 58 -9.08 -6.01 -8.40
N PHE A 59 -9.25 -6.66 -7.24
CA PHE A 59 -8.15 -7.24 -6.46
C PHE A 59 -8.46 -8.63 -5.88
N LYS A 60 -9.57 -9.27 -6.30
CA LYS A 60 -10.10 -10.47 -5.67
C LYS A 60 -9.48 -11.75 -6.21
N ASP A 61 -8.17 -11.88 -6.03
CA ASP A 61 -7.41 -13.09 -6.33
C ASP A 61 -7.16 -13.99 -5.10
N GLY A 62 -7.75 -13.65 -3.94
CA GLY A 62 -7.57 -14.37 -2.69
C GLY A 62 -6.28 -14.01 -1.92
N ASN A 63 -5.40 -13.22 -2.50
CA ASN A 63 -4.09 -12.87 -1.92
C ASN A 63 -4.10 -11.51 -1.22
N ILE A 64 -5.20 -10.77 -1.31
CA ILE A 64 -5.35 -9.42 -0.79
C ILE A 64 -6.43 -9.38 0.28
N ILE A 65 -6.11 -8.77 1.42
CA ILE A 65 -7.05 -8.48 2.49
C ILE A 65 -7.54 -7.05 2.34
N TRP A 66 -8.84 -6.88 2.31
CA TRP A 66 -9.48 -5.58 2.25
C TRP A 66 -9.96 -5.14 3.63
N PHE A 67 -9.36 -4.09 4.15
CA PHE A 67 -9.78 -3.40 5.36
C PHE A 67 -10.72 -2.25 4.95
N LYS A 68 -12.01 -2.45 5.17
CA LYS A 68 -13.05 -1.43 4.97
C LYS A 68 -12.97 -0.43 6.11
N ASN A 69 -12.58 0.78 5.81
CA ASN A 69 -12.36 1.80 6.83
C ASN A 69 -13.66 2.46 7.34
N GLU A 70 -14.65 2.67 6.45
CA GLU A 70 -15.92 3.32 6.80
C GLU A 70 -15.71 4.67 7.54
N ASP A 71 -14.70 5.44 7.15
CA ASP A 71 -14.33 6.73 7.74
C ASP A 71 -14.00 6.71 9.25
N ARG A 72 -13.72 5.55 9.82
CA ARG A 72 -13.41 5.39 11.25
C ARG A 72 -12.01 5.89 11.59
N ILE A 73 -11.07 5.68 10.69
CA ILE A 73 -9.66 6.05 10.85
C ILE A 73 -9.30 7.01 9.71
N ASP A 74 -8.43 7.99 9.98
CA ASP A 74 -7.85 8.76 8.90
C ASP A 74 -7.06 7.85 7.96
N GLY A 75 -7.28 7.95 6.63
CA GLY A 75 -6.74 7.01 5.66
C GLY A 75 -5.21 7.01 5.61
N GLU A 76 -4.58 8.21 5.65
CA GLU A 76 -3.12 8.35 5.64
C GLU A 76 -2.52 7.81 6.95
N PHE A 77 -3.13 8.12 8.08
CA PHE A 77 -2.72 7.54 9.36
C PHE A 77 -2.82 6.02 9.34
N PHE A 78 -3.91 5.47 8.79
CA PHE A 78 -4.12 4.03 8.67
C PHE A 78 -3.02 3.36 7.84
N TYR A 79 -2.72 3.93 6.67
CA TYR A 79 -1.65 3.47 5.80
C TYR A 79 -0.28 3.49 6.51
N HIS A 80 0.09 4.60 7.13
CA HIS A 80 1.38 4.72 7.81
C HIS A 80 1.48 3.81 9.04
N SER A 81 0.37 3.59 9.76
CA SER A 81 0.35 2.66 10.88
C SER A 81 0.68 1.23 10.46
N PHE A 82 0.21 0.78 9.28
CA PHE A 82 0.54 -0.54 8.73
C PHE A 82 2.00 -0.67 8.32
N ASN A 83 2.66 0.41 7.94
CA ASN A 83 4.11 0.42 7.69
C ASN A 83 4.96 0.44 8.97
N GLY A 84 4.35 0.71 10.12
CA GLY A 84 5.01 0.74 11.42
C GLY A 84 5.45 -0.64 11.92
N SER A 85 6.57 -0.68 12.64
CA SER A 85 7.15 -1.94 13.16
C SER A 85 6.18 -2.72 14.06
N PHE A 86 5.32 -2.04 14.80
CA PHE A 86 4.34 -2.67 15.69
C PHE A 86 3.39 -3.61 14.93
N ILE A 87 2.76 -3.11 13.87
CA ILE A 87 1.84 -3.91 13.04
C ILE A 87 2.63 -4.92 12.20
N GLN A 88 3.76 -4.52 11.62
CA GLN A 88 4.60 -5.42 10.82
C GLN A 88 5.13 -6.63 11.61
N ASN A 89 5.47 -6.44 12.87
CA ASN A 89 5.87 -7.56 13.74
C ASN A 89 4.68 -8.48 14.03
N PHE A 90 3.52 -7.93 14.36
CA PHE A 90 2.29 -8.72 14.53
C PHE A 90 1.97 -9.56 13.28
N ILE A 91 2.06 -8.97 12.09
CA ILE A 91 1.82 -9.67 10.81
C ILE A 91 2.80 -10.84 10.67
N LYS A 92 4.09 -10.61 10.88
CA LYS A 92 5.12 -11.66 10.80
C LYS A 92 4.88 -12.79 11.80
N GLU A 93 4.53 -12.48 13.03
CA GLU A 93 4.23 -13.46 14.07
C GLU A 93 2.96 -14.26 13.76
N SER A 94 1.92 -13.60 13.26
CA SER A 94 0.64 -14.22 12.93
C SER A 94 0.67 -15.06 11.64
N ALA A 95 1.61 -14.79 10.74
CA ALA A 95 1.78 -15.53 9.50
C ALA A 95 2.38 -16.94 9.68
N GLY A 96 2.90 -17.25 10.87
CA GLY A 96 3.46 -18.55 11.21
C GLY A 96 4.89 -18.77 10.71
N ILE A 97 5.56 -19.75 11.34
CA ILE A 97 6.93 -20.20 10.99
C ILE A 97 6.81 -21.31 9.95
N GLY A 98 6.58 -20.96 8.70
CA GLY A 98 6.49 -21.91 7.57
C GLY A 98 7.21 -21.40 6.33
N THR A 99 7.39 -22.28 5.34
CA THR A 99 8.04 -21.95 4.07
C THR A 99 7.29 -20.86 3.27
N VAL A 100 5.98 -20.70 3.53
CA VAL A 100 5.15 -19.63 2.96
C VAL A 100 4.25 -19.11 4.07
N GLY A 101 4.67 -18.00 4.69
CA GLY A 101 3.82 -17.29 5.65
C GLY A 101 2.57 -16.74 4.95
N THR A 102 1.44 -16.77 5.65
CA THR A 102 0.17 -16.23 5.13
C THR A 102 -0.47 -15.31 6.18
N TYR A 103 -0.70 -14.07 5.80
CA TYR A 103 -1.51 -13.16 6.61
C TYR A 103 -2.97 -13.29 6.18
N THR A 104 -3.79 -13.86 7.04
CA THR A 104 -5.17 -14.24 6.74
C THR A 104 -6.17 -13.15 7.14
N ILE A 105 -7.42 -13.23 6.65
CA ILE A 105 -8.52 -12.36 7.10
C ILE A 105 -8.71 -12.46 8.62
N GLU A 106 -8.58 -13.65 9.20
CA GLU A 106 -8.71 -13.84 10.65
C GLU A 106 -7.57 -13.18 11.44
N SER A 107 -6.34 -13.21 10.91
CA SER A 107 -5.22 -12.46 11.47
C SER A 107 -5.44 -10.95 11.30
N GLY A 108 -5.96 -10.53 10.15
CA GLY A 108 -6.31 -9.13 9.87
C GLY A 108 -7.31 -8.56 10.88
N LYS A 109 -8.35 -9.31 11.22
CA LYS A 109 -9.35 -8.92 12.24
C LYS A 109 -8.74 -8.72 13.64
N LYS A 110 -7.63 -9.39 13.93
CA LYS A 110 -6.92 -9.34 15.21
C LYS A 110 -5.76 -8.36 15.22
N THR A 111 -5.49 -7.71 14.09
CA THR A 111 -4.37 -6.76 13.98
C THR A 111 -4.57 -5.59 14.94
N PRO A 112 -3.65 -5.39 15.88
CA PRO A 112 -3.78 -4.32 16.85
C PRO A 112 -3.42 -2.99 16.20
N ILE A 113 -4.30 -2.00 16.32
CA ILE A 113 -4.08 -0.66 15.82
C ILE A 113 -4.11 0.31 17.01
N LEU A 114 -3.02 1.01 17.24
CA LEU A 114 -2.93 2.05 18.25
C LEU A 114 -3.45 3.36 17.65
N LEU A 115 -4.61 3.80 18.10
CA LEU A 115 -5.30 4.97 17.56
C LEU A 115 -5.23 6.14 18.55
N PRO A 116 -4.80 7.33 18.12
CA PRO A 116 -5.17 8.57 18.81
C PRO A 116 -6.69 8.69 18.90
N THR A 117 -7.19 9.15 20.04
CA THR A 117 -8.64 9.28 20.27
C THR A 117 -9.27 10.38 19.42
N GLN A 118 -8.48 11.40 19.07
CA GLN A 118 -8.92 12.53 18.27
C GLN A 118 -8.58 12.31 16.79
N LYS A 119 -9.60 12.41 15.94
CA LYS A 119 -9.40 12.24 14.47
C LYS A 119 -8.47 13.31 13.89
N ASP A 120 -8.51 14.53 14.43
CA ASP A 120 -7.59 15.60 14.04
C ASP A 120 -6.11 15.25 14.31
N GLU A 121 -5.83 14.53 15.38
CA GLU A 121 -4.48 14.05 15.68
C GLU A 121 -4.05 12.98 14.68
N GLN A 122 -4.92 12.02 14.36
CA GLN A 122 -4.68 11.03 13.32
C GLN A 122 -4.34 11.72 12.00
N GLN A 123 -5.16 12.71 11.59
CA GLN A 123 -4.97 13.44 10.36
C GLN A 123 -3.63 14.21 10.32
N LYS A 124 -3.24 14.86 11.41
CA LYS A 124 -1.95 15.55 11.50
C LYS A 124 -0.78 14.58 11.36
N ILE A 125 -0.85 13.44 12.03
CA ILE A 125 0.18 12.39 11.94
C ILE A 125 0.25 11.83 10.53
N GLY A 126 -0.89 11.43 9.94
CA GLY A 126 -0.96 10.92 8.58
C GLY A 126 -0.38 11.90 7.56
N THR A 127 -0.84 13.15 7.58
CA THR A 127 -0.35 14.22 6.71
C THR A 127 1.15 14.44 6.85
N PHE A 128 1.68 14.43 8.07
CA PHE A 128 3.12 14.61 8.31
C PHE A 128 3.95 13.52 7.63
N PHE A 129 3.57 12.25 7.79
CA PHE A 129 4.30 11.15 7.14
C PHE A 129 4.14 11.17 5.62
N SER A 130 2.97 11.48 5.07
CA SER A 130 2.76 11.62 3.63
C SER A 130 3.59 12.75 3.01
N GLN A 131 3.78 13.85 3.75
CA GLN A 131 4.71 14.92 3.32
C GLN A 131 6.16 14.44 3.31
N LEU A 132 6.58 13.64 4.29
CA LEU A 132 7.93 13.04 4.30
C LEU A 132 8.12 12.09 3.12
N ASP A 133 7.16 11.23 2.81
CA ASP A 133 7.23 10.33 1.66
C ASP A 133 7.32 11.11 0.33
N THR A 134 6.58 12.20 0.22
CA THR A 134 6.67 13.11 -0.92
C THR A 134 8.09 13.70 -1.06
N LEU A 135 8.67 14.18 0.03
CA LEU A 135 10.04 14.72 0.04
C LEU A 135 11.07 13.64 -0.33
N ILE A 136 10.95 12.44 0.23
CA ILE A 136 11.82 11.30 -0.09
C ILE A 136 11.77 11.01 -1.58
N THR A 137 10.56 10.91 -2.15
CA THR A 137 10.36 10.63 -3.57
C THR A 137 10.98 11.72 -4.46
N LEU A 138 10.78 12.98 -4.12
CA LEU A 138 11.36 14.11 -4.87
C LEU A 138 12.90 14.10 -4.83
N HIS A 139 13.49 13.82 -3.65
CA HIS A 139 14.93 13.73 -3.51
C HIS A 139 15.52 12.52 -4.25
N GLN A 140 14.81 11.39 -4.25
CA GLN A 140 15.21 10.21 -5.00
C GLN A 140 15.25 10.50 -6.51
N ARG A 141 14.20 11.11 -7.06
CA ARG A 141 14.16 11.53 -8.47
C ARG A 141 15.30 12.47 -8.84
N LYS A 142 15.63 13.44 -7.95
CA LYS A 142 16.79 14.32 -8.13
C LYS A 142 18.10 13.53 -8.18
N CYS A 143 18.29 12.61 -7.24
CA CYS A 143 19.47 11.76 -7.16
C CYS A 143 19.64 10.94 -8.45
N ASP A 144 18.58 10.32 -8.95
CA ASP A 144 18.62 9.51 -10.16
C ASP A 144 18.89 10.36 -11.41
N LYS A 145 18.34 11.58 -11.48
CA LYS A 145 18.67 12.54 -12.53
C LYS A 145 20.17 12.88 -12.53
N TYR A 146 20.77 13.15 -11.36
CA TYR A 146 22.21 13.44 -11.26
C TYR A 146 23.07 12.23 -11.61
N LYS A 147 22.67 11.01 -11.22
CA LYS A 147 23.33 9.77 -11.64
C LYS A 147 23.33 9.63 -13.17
N SER A 148 22.19 9.88 -13.81
CA SER A 148 22.05 9.85 -15.27
C SER A 148 22.95 10.88 -15.97
N ILE A 149 22.96 12.13 -15.47
CA ILE A 149 23.84 13.18 -16.00
C ILE A 149 25.30 12.78 -15.87
N LYS A 150 25.71 12.30 -14.68
CA LYS A 150 27.08 11.82 -14.43
C LYS A 150 27.47 10.73 -15.42
N ALA A 151 26.62 9.73 -15.61
CA ALA A 151 26.86 8.62 -16.54
C ALA A 151 27.01 9.11 -17.99
N GLY A 152 26.19 10.08 -18.42
CA GLY A 152 26.28 10.70 -19.73
C GLY A 152 27.58 11.46 -19.94
N LEU A 153 28.02 12.23 -18.94
CA LEU A 153 29.27 12.96 -19.00
C LEU A 153 30.52 12.03 -19.03
N ILE A 154 30.48 10.95 -18.20
CA ILE A 154 31.57 9.96 -18.22
C ILE A 154 31.73 9.36 -19.62
N ARG A 155 30.62 8.91 -20.27
CA ARG A 155 30.70 8.37 -21.64
C ARG A 155 31.20 9.39 -22.67
N LYS A 156 30.94 10.68 -22.43
CA LYS A 156 31.38 11.74 -23.35
C LYS A 156 32.86 12.06 -23.20
N PHE A 157 33.39 12.06 -21.98
CA PHE A 157 34.75 12.47 -21.69
C PHE A 157 35.77 11.31 -21.61
N PHE A 158 35.25 10.09 -21.42
CA PHE A 158 36.06 8.87 -21.32
C PHE A 158 35.46 7.79 -22.25
N PRO A 159 35.63 7.95 -23.59
CA PRO A 159 35.08 7.02 -24.60
C PRO A 159 35.71 5.64 -24.53
#